data_651b7573b8c2f8ec5907452959abc79c
#
_entry.id   651b7573b8c2f8ec5907452959abc79c
#
_cell.length_a   1.000
_cell.length_b   1.000
_cell.length_c   1.000
_cell.angle_alpha   90.00
_cell.angle_beta   90.00
_cell.angle_gamma   90.00
#
_symmetry.space_group_name_H-M   'P 1'
#
loop_
_entity.id
_entity.type
_entity.pdbx_description
1 polymer ?
#
loop_
_entity_poly.entity_id
_entity_poly.type
_entity_poly.pdbx_seq_one_letter_code
_entity_poly.pdbx_strand_id
1 'polypeptide(L)'
;KERRQVLHNVNLKIPEYSVTAIVGPSGSGKSTLLRCINRLNEPSLGEVFINGKNITTSSDKELLDIRRKEMAMVFQHFGLLPHRTVLSNIAFGLELQGVPKKERDQKAVESVALVGLKGYENQKVSELSGGMQQRVGLARAIANDPEVLLMDEAFSALDPLIRVQMQDELLKLQEKMQKTIIFITHDLDEAIKLGDRIAIMKDGEVVQVGTPEEILTDPANHYVSRFTENVDRGRIVTASSIMITQPVVARIRKDGPETVLRKMKEKNLYVLPVVDGNRQFLGEVRLKDVLALRKAGNHDLSSIVMKEVPSVLENTTVEDMLPLLPEIRQALPVVNEANQLAGLVSTSSIIIEMTGKDKEEIDQIVQNAIEL
;
A
#
# COMPACT_ATOMS: atom_id res chain seq x y z
N LYS A 1 -24.74 -33.35 9.24
CA LYS A 1 -23.78 -32.52 8.47
C LYS A 1 -22.55 -32.35 9.35
N GLU A 2 -21.38 -32.84 8.91
CA GLU A 2 -20.13 -32.61 9.61
C GLU A 2 -19.88 -31.10 9.69
N ARG A 3 -19.57 -30.62 10.91
CA ARG A 3 -19.16 -29.22 11.12
C ARG A 3 -17.72 -29.09 10.63
N ARG A 4 -17.52 -28.46 9.49
CA ARG A 4 -16.17 -28.15 8.98
C ARG A 4 -15.72 -26.82 9.62
N GLN A 5 -14.56 -26.84 10.25
CA GLN A 5 -13.90 -25.61 10.70
C GLN A 5 -13.42 -24.82 9.48
N VAL A 6 -13.74 -23.53 9.42
CA VAL A 6 -13.43 -22.65 8.28
C VAL A 6 -12.32 -21.67 8.64
N LEU A 7 -12.24 -21.21 9.89
CA LEU A 7 -11.23 -20.32 10.40
C LEU A 7 -10.42 -21.02 11.48
N HIS A 8 -9.11 -20.90 11.40
CA HIS A 8 -8.14 -21.56 12.30
C HIS A 8 -7.28 -20.52 12.98
N ASN A 9 -7.43 -20.33 14.28
CA ASN A 9 -6.59 -19.47 15.11
C ASN A 9 -6.28 -18.09 14.51
N VAL A 10 -7.29 -17.40 13.95
CA VAL A 10 -7.13 -16.09 13.34
C VAL A 10 -6.95 -15.04 14.43
N ASN A 11 -5.79 -14.37 14.41
CA ASN A 11 -5.50 -13.22 15.25
C ASN A 11 -5.14 -12.04 14.33
N LEU A 12 -6.03 -11.05 14.25
CA LEU A 12 -5.87 -9.89 13.37
C LEU A 12 -6.15 -8.61 14.15
N LYS A 13 -5.18 -7.72 14.17
CA LYS A 13 -5.32 -6.37 14.72
C LYS A 13 -5.40 -5.37 13.56
N ILE A 14 -6.46 -4.59 13.54
CA ILE A 14 -6.73 -3.59 12.52
C ILE A 14 -6.55 -2.21 13.16
N PRO A 15 -5.64 -1.37 12.64
CA PRO A 15 -5.47 -0.02 13.14
C PRO A 15 -6.69 0.86 12.84
N GLU A 16 -6.99 1.77 13.76
CA GLU A 16 -8.02 2.79 13.52
C GLU A 16 -7.61 3.69 12.34
N TYR A 17 -8.61 4.17 11.60
CA TYR A 17 -8.44 5.11 10.48
C TYR A 17 -7.56 4.59 9.35
N SER A 18 -7.40 3.27 9.26
CA SER A 18 -6.62 2.60 8.21
C SER A 18 -7.49 1.80 7.27
N VAL A 19 -6.97 1.55 6.08
CA VAL A 19 -7.52 0.59 5.12
C VAL A 19 -6.78 -0.73 5.26
N THR A 20 -7.46 -1.78 5.69
CA THR A 20 -6.90 -3.13 5.79
C THR A 20 -7.51 -4.03 4.71
N ALA A 21 -6.67 -4.53 3.82
CA ALA A 21 -7.05 -5.51 2.80
C ALA A 21 -6.92 -6.94 3.36
N ILE A 22 -7.92 -7.78 3.16
CA ILE A 22 -7.85 -9.21 3.42
C ILE A 22 -7.83 -9.92 2.06
N VAL A 23 -6.71 -10.54 1.70
CA VAL A 23 -6.49 -11.14 0.39
C VAL A 23 -6.15 -12.62 0.49
N GLY A 24 -6.45 -13.38 -0.54
CA GLY A 24 -6.14 -14.81 -0.60
C GLY A 24 -7.05 -15.55 -1.59
N PRO A 25 -6.77 -16.84 -1.86
CA PRO A 25 -7.52 -17.63 -2.83
C PRO A 25 -8.99 -17.81 -2.45
N SER A 26 -9.82 -18.19 -3.43
CA SER A 26 -11.21 -18.54 -3.17
C SER A 26 -11.29 -19.68 -2.15
N GLY A 27 -12.21 -19.56 -1.20
CA GLY A 27 -12.39 -20.55 -0.13
C GLY A 27 -11.41 -20.44 1.05
N SER A 28 -10.49 -19.48 1.09
CA SER A 28 -9.57 -19.28 2.22
C SER A 28 -10.22 -18.74 3.51
N GLY A 29 -11.52 -18.46 3.51
CA GLY A 29 -12.25 -18.03 4.71
C GLY A 29 -12.47 -16.52 4.84
N LYS A 30 -12.03 -15.69 3.89
CA LYS A 30 -12.11 -14.20 3.94
C LYS A 30 -13.50 -13.68 4.26
N SER A 31 -14.51 -14.03 3.46
CA SER A 31 -15.90 -13.58 3.68
C SER A 31 -16.48 -14.11 5.00
N THR A 32 -16.04 -15.30 5.45
CA THR A 32 -16.42 -15.83 6.77
C THR A 32 -15.83 -14.96 7.87
N LEU A 33 -14.55 -14.61 7.77
CA LEU A 33 -13.87 -13.73 8.73
C LEU A 33 -14.57 -12.36 8.79
N LEU A 34 -14.80 -11.72 7.63
CA LEU A 34 -15.49 -10.42 7.57
C LEU A 34 -16.88 -10.47 8.23
N ARG A 35 -17.62 -11.56 7.97
CA ARG A 35 -18.95 -11.76 8.57
C ARG A 35 -18.91 -12.13 10.06
N CYS A 36 -17.79 -12.62 10.56
CA CYS A 36 -17.57 -12.76 12.01
C CYS A 36 -17.30 -11.41 12.67
N ILE A 37 -16.62 -10.48 11.99
CA ILE A 37 -16.35 -9.13 12.51
C ILE A 37 -17.66 -8.39 12.86
N ASN A 38 -18.69 -8.51 12.05
CA ASN A 38 -20.00 -7.91 12.34
C ASN A 38 -21.02 -8.89 12.94
N ARG A 39 -20.58 -10.10 13.32
CA ARG A 39 -21.42 -11.19 13.86
C ARG A 39 -22.61 -11.59 12.96
N LEU A 40 -22.53 -11.36 11.65
CA LEU A 40 -23.47 -12.01 10.72
C LEU A 40 -23.25 -13.53 10.72
N ASN A 41 -22.02 -13.97 10.92
CA ASN A 41 -21.66 -15.34 11.28
C ASN A 41 -21.18 -15.33 12.74
N GLU A 42 -21.83 -16.12 13.59
CA GLU A 42 -21.37 -16.27 14.98
C GLU A 42 -20.06 -17.08 15.01
N PRO A 43 -18.97 -16.54 15.59
CA PRO A 43 -17.76 -17.32 15.77
C PRO A 43 -18.02 -18.45 16.77
N SER A 44 -17.55 -19.66 16.46
CA SER A 44 -17.69 -20.80 17.36
C SER A 44 -16.81 -20.68 18.61
N LEU A 45 -15.64 -20.04 18.45
CA LEU A 45 -14.66 -19.73 19.49
C LEU A 45 -13.96 -18.42 19.12
N GLY A 46 -13.42 -17.73 20.14
CA GLY A 46 -12.71 -16.46 19.96
C GLY A 46 -13.59 -15.25 20.22
N GLU A 47 -13.02 -14.09 20.09
CA GLU A 47 -13.62 -12.81 20.45
C GLU A 47 -13.35 -11.75 19.38
N VAL A 48 -14.30 -10.84 19.24
CA VAL A 48 -14.19 -9.68 18.35
C VAL A 48 -14.34 -8.42 19.18
N PHE A 49 -13.35 -7.53 19.07
CA PHE A 49 -13.33 -6.25 19.76
C PHE A 49 -13.44 -5.10 18.74
N ILE A 50 -14.31 -4.14 19.04
CA ILE A 50 -14.43 -2.87 18.30
C ILE A 50 -14.30 -1.74 19.32
N ASN A 51 -13.35 -0.85 19.13
CA ASN A 51 -13.05 0.26 20.06
C ASN A 51 -12.90 -0.21 21.51
N GLY A 52 -12.25 -1.36 21.70
CA GLY A 52 -12.05 -1.97 23.03
C GLY A 52 -13.28 -2.68 23.62
N LYS A 53 -14.43 -2.63 22.96
CA LYS A 53 -15.67 -3.32 23.39
C LYS A 53 -15.72 -4.71 22.75
N ASN A 54 -15.85 -5.75 23.59
CA ASN A 54 -16.09 -7.12 23.12
C ASN A 54 -17.51 -7.25 22.58
N ILE A 55 -17.67 -7.35 21.27
CA ILE A 55 -18.98 -7.48 20.63
C ILE A 55 -19.47 -8.92 20.56
N THR A 56 -18.61 -9.91 20.79
CA THR A 56 -19.00 -11.33 20.77
C THR A 56 -19.99 -11.65 21.91
N THR A 57 -19.86 -10.96 23.04
CA THR A 57 -20.74 -11.14 24.20
C THR A 57 -21.88 -10.12 24.27
N SER A 58 -21.99 -9.21 23.30
CA SER A 58 -23.06 -8.21 23.25
C SER A 58 -24.44 -8.86 23.05
N SER A 59 -25.45 -8.33 23.72
CA SER A 59 -26.83 -8.70 23.51
C SER A 59 -27.33 -8.38 22.09
N ASP A 60 -28.36 -9.00 21.60
CA ASP A 60 -28.92 -8.74 20.26
C ASP A 60 -29.31 -7.27 20.06
N LYS A 61 -29.80 -6.61 21.10
CA LYS A 61 -30.13 -5.18 21.06
C LYS A 61 -28.89 -4.30 20.88
N GLU A 62 -27.84 -4.54 21.66
CA GLU A 62 -26.58 -3.82 21.54
C GLU A 62 -25.92 -4.07 20.19
N LEU A 63 -25.91 -5.33 19.72
CA LEU A 63 -25.37 -5.69 18.42
C LEU A 63 -26.12 -5.00 17.28
N LEU A 64 -27.45 -4.88 17.40
CA LEU A 64 -28.26 -4.16 16.42
C LEU A 64 -27.91 -2.66 16.38
N ASP A 65 -27.67 -2.06 17.55
CA ASP A 65 -27.26 -0.65 17.64
C ASP A 65 -25.87 -0.43 17.06
N ILE A 66 -24.90 -1.32 17.32
CA ILE A 66 -23.56 -1.31 16.71
C ILE A 66 -23.66 -1.39 15.18
N ARG A 67 -24.41 -2.37 14.66
CA ARG A 67 -24.60 -2.56 13.20
C ARG A 67 -25.31 -1.39 12.53
N ARG A 68 -26.13 -0.63 13.25
CA ARG A 68 -26.83 0.54 12.70
C ARG A 68 -26.00 1.80 12.69
N LYS A 69 -25.11 1.99 13.68
CA LYS A 69 -24.46 3.26 13.94
C LYS A 69 -22.96 3.24 13.74
N GLU A 70 -22.30 2.14 14.16
CA GLU A 70 -20.83 2.07 14.22
C GLU A 70 -20.25 1.34 12.99
N MET A 71 -21.03 0.45 12.35
CA MET A 71 -20.55 -0.38 11.25
C MET A 71 -21.48 -0.30 10.05
N ALA A 72 -20.88 -0.32 8.85
CA ALA A 72 -21.63 -0.55 7.62
C ALA A 72 -20.96 -1.65 6.79
N MET A 73 -21.75 -2.31 5.94
CA MET A 73 -21.26 -3.37 5.07
C MET A 73 -21.71 -3.17 3.63
N VAL A 74 -20.75 -3.22 2.71
CA VAL A 74 -20.96 -3.32 1.27
C VAL A 74 -20.82 -4.78 0.88
N PHE A 75 -21.87 -5.35 0.32
CA PHE A 75 -21.95 -6.76 -0.07
C PHE A 75 -21.56 -6.96 -1.53
N GLN A 76 -20.99 -8.10 -1.86
CA GLN A 76 -20.64 -8.51 -3.22
C GLN A 76 -21.80 -8.40 -4.22
N HIS A 77 -23.01 -8.73 -3.80
CA HIS A 77 -24.26 -8.63 -4.60
C HIS A 77 -25.09 -7.40 -4.22
N PHE A 78 -24.43 -6.32 -3.78
CA PHE A 78 -25.00 -5.00 -3.45
C PHE A 78 -26.08 -4.97 -2.37
N GLY A 79 -26.90 -6.00 -2.20
CA GLY A 79 -27.99 -6.07 -1.21
C GLY A 79 -28.97 -4.89 -1.29
N LEU A 80 -29.21 -4.37 -2.49
CA LEU A 80 -30.12 -3.23 -2.71
C LEU A 80 -31.57 -3.67 -2.69
N LEU A 81 -32.45 -2.71 -2.37
CA LEU A 81 -33.90 -2.90 -2.40
C LEU A 81 -34.42 -2.52 -3.80
N PRO A 82 -34.74 -3.51 -4.68
CA PRO A 82 -34.95 -3.26 -6.11
C PRO A 82 -36.19 -2.41 -6.41
N HIS A 83 -37.14 -2.38 -5.53
CA HIS A 83 -38.39 -1.60 -5.65
C HIS A 83 -38.26 -0.14 -5.17
N ARG A 84 -37.13 0.21 -4.55
CA ARG A 84 -36.82 1.57 -4.07
C ARG A 84 -35.98 2.36 -5.08
N THR A 85 -36.08 3.68 -5.02
CA THR A 85 -35.24 4.59 -5.77
C THR A 85 -33.80 4.62 -5.21
N VAL A 86 -32.86 5.18 -5.96
CA VAL A 86 -31.46 5.42 -5.52
C VAL A 86 -31.46 6.15 -4.18
N LEU A 87 -32.13 7.32 -4.11
CA LEU A 87 -32.20 8.12 -2.88
C LEU A 87 -32.79 7.33 -1.71
N SER A 88 -33.88 6.58 -1.94
CA SER A 88 -34.53 5.80 -0.89
C SER A 88 -33.72 4.60 -0.43
N ASN A 89 -32.89 4.00 -1.31
CA ASN A 89 -31.92 2.97 -0.93
C ASN A 89 -30.83 3.54 -0.03
N ILE A 90 -30.26 4.68 -0.40
CA ILE A 90 -29.18 5.34 0.34
C ILE A 90 -29.68 5.79 1.71
N ALA A 91 -30.88 6.40 1.77
CA ALA A 91 -31.51 6.84 3.02
C ALA A 91 -31.98 5.69 3.94
N PHE A 92 -31.98 4.43 3.48
CA PHE A 92 -32.60 3.32 4.21
C PHE A 92 -31.97 3.04 5.57
N GLY A 93 -30.65 3.10 5.68
CA GLY A 93 -29.98 2.91 6.97
C GLY A 93 -30.37 3.99 8.00
N LEU A 94 -30.42 5.25 7.57
CA LEU A 94 -30.86 6.37 8.39
C LEU A 94 -32.34 6.28 8.77
N GLU A 95 -33.18 5.72 7.88
CA GLU A 95 -34.59 5.42 8.16
C GLU A 95 -34.71 4.41 9.31
N LEU A 96 -33.91 3.35 9.31
CA LEU A 96 -33.87 2.35 10.38
C LEU A 96 -33.35 2.90 11.71
N GLN A 97 -32.54 3.96 11.66
CA GLN A 97 -32.08 4.69 12.85
C GLN A 97 -33.12 5.67 13.40
N GLY A 98 -34.21 5.90 12.68
CA GLY A 98 -35.28 6.84 13.09
C GLY A 98 -34.92 8.33 12.76
N VAL A 99 -33.97 8.58 11.88
CA VAL A 99 -33.60 9.93 11.46
C VAL A 99 -34.77 10.60 10.72
N PRO A 100 -35.12 11.87 11.03
CA PRO A 100 -36.21 12.57 10.36
C PRO A 100 -36.03 12.63 8.85
N LYS A 101 -37.16 12.52 8.09
CA LYS A 101 -37.11 12.43 6.63
C LYS A 101 -36.28 13.52 5.96
N LYS A 102 -36.43 14.76 6.38
CA LYS A 102 -35.69 15.92 5.80
C LYS A 102 -34.19 15.78 5.96
N GLU A 103 -33.73 15.33 7.12
CA GLU A 103 -32.30 15.16 7.42
C GLU A 103 -31.72 13.95 6.67
N ARG A 104 -32.41 12.79 6.67
CA ARG A 104 -31.92 11.60 5.97
C ARG A 104 -31.87 11.78 4.45
N ASP A 105 -32.88 12.48 3.87
CA ASP A 105 -32.91 12.76 2.44
C ASP A 105 -31.75 13.71 2.06
N GLN A 106 -31.41 14.69 2.90
CA GLN A 106 -30.27 15.57 2.69
C GLN A 106 -28.95 14.77 2.71
N LYS A 107 -28.71 13.95 3.73
CA LYS A 107 -27.52 13.10 3.83
C LYS A 107 -27.41 12.13 2.64
N ALA A 108 -28.55 11.59 2.20
CA ALA A 108 -28.61 10.73 1.04
C ALA A 108 -28.25 11.46 -0.26
N VAL A 109 -28.69 12.70 -0.47
CA VAL A 109 -28.31 13.54 -1.62
C VAL A 109 -26.81 13.84 -1.61
N GLU A 110 -26.23 14.17 -0.45
CA GLU A 110 -24.80 14.36 -0.29
C GLU A 110 -24.01 13.07 -0.68
N SER A 111 -24.49 11.93 -0.23
CA SER A 111 -23.89 10.62 -0.55
C SER A 111 -24.03 10.27 -2.04
N VAL A 112 -25.15 10.61 -2.69
CA VAL A 112 -25.34 10.46 -4.14
C VAL A 112 -24.28 11.28 -4.89
N ALA A 113 -24.02 12.50 -4.46
CA ALA A 113 -23.01 13.37 -5.09
C ALA A 113 -21.60 12.81 -4.92
N LEU A 114 -21.27 12.26 -3.73
CA LEU A 114 -19.97 11.66 -3.43
C LEU A 114 -19.62 10.49 -4.35
N VAL A 115 -20.60 9.68 -4.75
CA VAL A 115 -20.38 8.52 -5.63
C VAL A 115 -20.68 8.80 -7.11
N GLY A 116 -20.82 10.08 -7.50
CA GLY A 116 -21.01 10.48 -8.89
C GLY A 116 -22.36 10.04 -9.51
N LEU A 117 -23.41 9.90 -8.70
CA LEU A 117 -24.77 9.52 -9.15
C LEU A 117 -25.77 10.68 -9.16
N LYS A 118 -25.28 11.92 -9.20
CA LYS A 118 -26.13 13.10 -9.31
C LYS A 118 -27.02 13.05 -10.55
N GLY A 119 -28.33 13.26 -10.36
CA GLY A 119 -29.36 13.17 -11.43
C GLY A 119 -30.07 11.81 -11.49
N TYR A 120 -29.62 10.81 -10.73
CA TYR A 120 -30.22 9.48 -10.70
C TYR A 120 -31.05 9.23 -9.43
N GLU A 121 -31.27 10.22 -8.58
CA GLU A 121 -31.87 10.12 -7.26
C GLU A 121 -33.23 9.41 -7.27
N ASN A 122 -34.05 9.69 -8.27
CA ASN A 122 -35.41 9.21 -8.41
C ASN A 122 -35.55 7.94 -9.23
N GLN A 123 -34.47 7.45 -9.86
CA GLN A 123 -34.50 6.22 -10.62
C GLN A 123 -34.57 5.00 -9.69
N LYS A 124 -35.23 3.93 -10.13
CA LYS A 124 -35.19 2.64 -9.44
C LYS A 124 -33.85 1.97 -9.62
N VAL A 125 -33.33 1.35 -8.56
CA VAL A 125 -32.02 0.67 -8.65
C VAL A 125 -32.02 -0.50 -9.64
N SER A 126 -33.17 -1.10 -9.92
CA SER A 126 -33.33 -2.15 -10.94
C SER A 126 -33.10 -1.65 -12.38
N GLU A 127 -33.13 -0.35 -12.61
CA GLU A 127 -32.92 0.28 -13.93
C GLU A 127 -31.48 0.69 -14.17
N LEU A 128 -30.61 0.52 -13.15
CA LEU A 128 -29.23 0.92 -13.17
C LEU A 128 -28.31 -0.20 -13.66
N SER A 129 -27.17 0.18 -14.26
CA SER A 129 -26.09 -0.77 -14.55
C SER A 129 -25.49 -1.35 -13.25
N GLY A 130 -24.79 -2.50 -13.33
CA GLY A 130 -24.16 -3.13 -12.17
C GLY A 130 -23.21 -2.20 -11.42
N GLY A 131 -22.39 -1.42 -12.16
CA GLY A 131 -21.49 -0.43 -11.57
C GLY A 131 -22.22 0.70 -10.86
N MET A 132 -23.34 1.19 -11.42
CA MET A 132 -24.18 2.19 -10.73
C MET A 132 -24.84 1.60 -9.47
N GLN A 133 -25.32 0.36 -9.53
CA GLN A 133 -25.87 -0.32 -8.34
C GLN A 133 -24.83 -0.45 -7.22
N GLN A 134 -23.59 -0.73 -7.57
CA GLN A 134 -22.50 -0.80 -6.61
C GLN A 134 -22.22 0.56 -5.96
N ARG A 135 -22.21 1.64 -6.75
CA ARG A 135 -22.10 3.01 -6.22
C ARG A 135 -23.25 3.35 -5.26
N VAL A 136 -24.46 2.90 -5.56
CA VAL A 136 -25.60 3.03 -4.62
C VAL A 136 -25.35 2.26 -3.33
N GLY A 137 -24.80 1.03 -3.42
CA GLY A 137 -24.43 0.23 -2.24
C GLY A 137 -23.38 0.91 -1.36
N LEU A 138 -22.35 1.48 -1.99
CA LEU A 138 -21.31 2.25 -1.30
C LEU A 138 -21.89 3.52 -0.67
N ALA A 139 -22.67 4.31 -1.41
CA ALA A 139 -23.31 5.51 -0.91
C ALA A 139 -24.23 5.23 0.29
N ARG A 140 -24.99 4.11 0.25
CA ARG A 140 -25.82 3.68 1.37
C ARG A 140 -25.01 3.35 2.63
N ALA A 141 -23.85 2.71 2.45
CA ALA A 141 -22.98 2.39 3.57
C ALA A 141 -22.39 3.66 4.21
N ILE A 142 -21.97 4.62 3.37
CA ILE A 142 -21.35 5.89 3.81
C ILE A 142 -22.37 6.85 4.41
N ALA A 143 -23.61 6.89 3.92
CA ALA A 143 -24.64 7.82 4.37
C ALA A 143 -24.93 7.70 5.88
N ASN A 144 -24.68 6.54 6.48
CA ASN A 144 -24.82 6.29 7.92
C ASN A 144 -23.67 6.86 8.75
N ASP A 145 -22.62 7.37 8.11
CA ASP A 145 -21.39 7.84 8.75
C ASP A 145 -20.77 6.83 9.74
N PRO A 146 -20.54 5.57 9.34
CA PRO A 146 -20.04 4.52 10.22
C PRO A 146 -18.57 4.78 10.59
N GLU A 147 -18.15 4.26 11.75
CA GLU A 147 -16.71 4.25 12.12
C GLU A 147 -15.95 3.16 11.38
N VAL A 148 -16.60 2.03 11.13
CA VAL A 148 -16.01 0.86 10.45
C VAL A 148 -16.81 0.52 9.18
N LEU A 149 -16.14 0.49 8.05
CA LEU A 149 -16.69 0.07 6.75
C LEU A 149 -16.15 -1.31 6.37
N LEU A 150 -17.02 -2.28 6.24
CA LEU A 150 -16.72 -3.64 5.80
C LEU A 150 -17.11 -3.78 4.32
N MET A 151 -16.20 -4.31 3.48
CA MET A 151 -16.43 -4.46 2.05
C MET A 151 -16.13 -5.90 1.61
N ASP A 152 -17.13 -6.64 1.16
CA ASP A 152 -16.99 -8.04 0.69
C ASP A 152 -16.93 -8.05 -0.84
N GLU A 153 -15.70 -8.13 -1.42
CA GLU A 153 -15.41 -8.12 -2.86
C GLU A 153 -16.16 -7.00 -3.62
N ALA A 154 -16.15 -5.80 -3.04
CA ALA A 154 -16.99 -4.69 -3.49
C ALA A 154 -16.71 -4.19 -4.92
N PHE A 155 -15.56 -4.52 -5.51
CA PHE A 155 -15.17 -4.08 -6.84
C PHE A 155 -15.13 -5.21 -7.89
N SER A 156 -15.37 -6.47 -7.48
CA SER A 156 -15.22 -7.65 -8.36
C SER A 156 -16.16 -7.67 -9.57
N ALA A 157 -17.35 -7.09 -9.43
CA ALA A 157 -18.37 -7.06 -10.48
C ALA A 157 -18.28 -5.85 -11.42
N LEU A 158 -17.26 -4.98 -11.26
CA LEU A 158 -17.06 -3.80 -12.11
C LEU A 158 -16.14 -4.11 -13.28
N ASP A 159 -16.39 -3.42 -14.41
CA ASP A 159 -15.42 -3.36 -15.50
C ASP A 159 -14.13 -2.65 -15.04
N PRO A 160 -12.97 -2.93 -15.68
CA PRO A 160 -11.68 -2.45 -15.22
C PRO A 160 -11.59 -0.92 -15.06
N LEU A 161 -12.17 -0.16 -15.99
CA LEU A 161 -12.10 1.30 -15.97
C LEU A 161 -12.89 1.90 -14.79
N ILE A 162 -14.11 1.42 -14.62
CA ILE A 162 -14.98 1.85 -13.50
C ILE A 162 -14.40 1.39 -12.15
N ARG A 163 -13.78 0.20 -12.10
CA ARG A 163 -13.09 -0.30 -10.90
C ARG A 163 -12.01 0.66 -10.44
N VAL A 164 -11.09 1.04 -11.33
CA VAL A 164 -10.02 2.00 -11.02
C VAL A 164 -10.58 3.31 -10.50
N GLN A 165 -11.58 3.87 -11.21
CA GLN A 165 -12.23 5.12 -10.79
C GLN A 165 -12.86 5.02 -9.39
N MET A 166 -13.55 3.91 -9.09
CA MET A 166 -14.17 3.69 -7.78
C MET A 166 -13.15 3.51 -6.65
N GLN A 167 -12.03 2.87 -6.94
CA GLN A 167 -10.91 2.74 -6.00
C GLN A 167 -10.32 4.11 -5.66
N ASP A 168 -10.08 4.95 -6.68
CA ASP A 168 -9.55 6.30 -6.48
C ASP A 168 -10.53 7.19 -5.69
N GLU A 169 -11.84 7.03 -5.94
CA GLU A 169 -12.88 7.72 -5.18
C GLU A 169 -12.91 7.25 -3.72
N LEU A 170 -12.72 5.94 -3.46
CA LEU A 170 -12.65 5.38 -2.11
C LEU A 170 -11.46 5.94 -1.33
N LEU A 171 -10.28 6.04 -1.95
CA LEU A 171 -9.08 6.63 -1.33
C LEU A 171 -9.31 8.10 -0.94
N LYS A 172 -9.82 8.92 -1.87
CA LYS A 172 -10.16 10.32 -1.60
C LYS A 172 -11.19 10.47 -0.47
N LEU A 173 -12.14 9.54 -0.42
CA LEU A 173 -13.14 9.51 0.64
C LEU A 173 -12.52 9.16 1.98
N GLN A 174 -11.61 8.17 2.01
CA GLN A 174 -10.91 7.74 3.21
C GLN A 174 -10.06 8.86 3.81
N GLU A 175 -9.29 9.56 2.99
CA GLU A 175 -8.50 10.73 3.42
C GLU A 175 -9.36 11.81 4.08
N LYS A 176 -10.56 12.05 3.51
CA LYS A 176 -11.48 13.06 4.02
C LYS A 176 -12.23 12.65 5.27
N MET A 177 -12.67 11.40 5.35
CA MET A 177 -13.56 10.90 6.41
C MET A 177 -12.83 10.24 7.58
N GLN A 178 -11.57 9.83 7.39
CA GLN A 178 -10.76 9.13 8.40
C GLN A 178 -11.55 7.95 9.03
N LYS A 179 -12.01 7.01 8.20
CA LYS A 179 -12.73 5.82 8.64
C LYS A 179 -11.83 4.58 8.60
N THR A 180 -12.13 3.61 9.45
CA THR A 180 -11.49 2.29 9.35
C THR A 180 -12.20 1.47 8.28
N ILE A 181 -11.46 1.04 7.27
CA ILE A 181 -11.98 0.22 6.16
C ILE A 181 -11.36 -1.15 6.21
N ILE A 182 -12.18 -2.18 6.13
CA ILE A 182 -11.76 -3.57 5.98
C ILE A 182 -12.37 -4.09 4.71
N PHE A 183 -11.56 -4.43 3.73
CA PHE A 183 -12.09 -4.95 2.48
C PHE A 183 -11.47 -6.30 2.11
N ILE A 184 -12.28 -7.11 1.46
CA ILE A 184 -11.87 -8.39 0.93
C ILE A 184 -11.70 -8.28 -0.57
N THR A 185 -10.62 -8.82 -1.06
CA THR A 185 -10.39 -9.03 -2.48
C THR A 185 -9.65 -10.35 -2.74
N HIS A 186 -9.73 -10.85 -3.96
CA HIS A 186 -8.85 -11.92 -4.46
C HIS A 186 -7.73 -11.36 -5.34
N ASP A 187 -7.75 -10.06 -5.61
CA ASP A 187 -6.81 -9.33 -6.43
C ASP A 187 -5.77 -8.65 -5.53
N LEU A 188 -4.51 -9.05 -5.67
CA LEU A 188 -3.42 -8.52 -4.86
C LEU A 188 -3.06 -7.09 -5.25
N ASP A 189 -3.16 -6.73 -6.53
CA ASP A 189 -2.89 -5.35 -6.99
C ASP A 189 -3.91 -4.38 -6.39
N GLU A 190 -5.16 -4.81 -6.25
CA GLU A 190 -6.18 -4.04 -5.54
C GLU A 190 -5.85 -3.88 -4.05
N ALA A 191 -5.41 -4.98 -3.39
CA ALA A 191 -5.00 -4.93 -1.99
C ALA A 191 -3.83 -3.98 -1.75
N ILE A 192 -2.86 -3.98 -2.66
CA ILE A 192 -1.68 -3.13 -2.65
C ILE A 192 -2.04 -1.66 -2.89
N LYS A 193 -2.90 -1.40 -3.87
CA LYS A 193 -3.32 -0.04 -4.24
C LYS A 193 -4.09 0.66 -3.12
N LEU A 194 -4.95 -0.08 -2.42
CA LEU A 194 -5.90 0.50 -1.47
C LEU A 194 -5.48 0.35 -0.01
N GLY A 195 -4.73 -0.71 0.31
CA GLY A 195 -4.48 -1.10 1.70
C GLY A 195 -3.26 -0.42 2.31
N ASP A 196 -3.43 0.22 3.45
CA ASP A 196 -2.32 0.58 4.34
C ASP A 196 -1.69 -0.68 4.93
N ARG A 197 -2.52 -1.72 5.14
CA ARG A 197 -2.10 -3.04 5.60
C ARG A 197 -2.80 -4.14 4.80
N ILE A 198 -2.06 -5.23 4.59
CA ILE A 198 -2.55 -6.41 3.88
C ILE A 198 -2.47 -7.62 4.81
N ALA A 199 -3.57 -8.35 4.97
CA ALA A 199 -3.63 -9.64 5.64
C ALA A 199 -3.81 -10.74 4.59
N ILE A 200 -2.80 -11.57 4.39
CA ILE A 200 -2.86 -12.69 3.46
C ILE A 200 -3.44 -13.90 4.17
N MET A 201 -4.53 -14.45 3.61
CA MET A 201 -5.20 -15.63 4.14
C MET A 201 -5.01 -16.85 3.24
N LYS A 202 -4.78 -18.00 3.88
CA LYS A 202 -4.75 -19.32 3.23
C LYS A 202 -5.35 -20.37 4.15
N ASP A 203 -6.21 -21.23 3.62
CA ASP A 203 -6.78 -22.41 4.32
C ASP A 203 -7.38 -22.09 5.70
N GLY A 204 -8.00 -20.91 5.84
CA GLY A 204 -8.65 -20.46 7.08
C GLY A 204 -7.72 -19.77 8.09
N GLU A 205 -6.46 -19.55 7.76
CA GLU A 205 -5.45 -18.91 8.60
C GLU A 205 -4.97 -17.60 8.01
N VAL A 206 -4.52 -16.67 8.86
CA VAL A 206 -3.77 -15.48 8.46
C VAL A 206 -2.30 -15.85 8.40
N VAL A 207 -1.73 -15.85 7.19
CA VAL A 207 -0.34 -16.29 6.94
C VAL A 207 0.66 -15.17 7.20
N GLN A 208 0.30 -13.93 6.79
CA GLN A 208 1.12 -12.74 7.01
C GLN A 208 0.24 -11.51 7.09
N VAL A 209 0.66 -10.54 7.90
CA VAL A 209 0.08 -9.18 7.95
C VAL A 209 1.21 -8.18 7.87
N GLY A 210 1.13 -7.24 6.94
CA GLY A 210 2.17 -6.22 6.74
C GLY A 210 1.67 -5.05 5.92
N THR A 211 2.52 -4.05 5.72
CA THR A 211 2.33 -3.04 4.67
C THR A 211 2.50 -3.68 3.30
N PRO A 212 2.03 -3.06 2.20
CA PRO A 212 2.31 -3.53 0.84
C PRO A 212 3.79 -3.82 0.62
N GLU A 213 4.66 -2.93 1.08
CA GLU A 213 6.10 -3.05 0.96
C GLU A 213 6.67 -4.23 1.76
N GLU A 214 6.29 -4.39 3.04
CA GLU A 214 6.70 -5.53 3.87
C GLU A 214 6.31 -6.87 3.24
N ILE A 215 5.10 -6.96 2.67
CA ILE A 215 4.61 -8.18 2.00
C ILE A 215 5.45 -8.54 0.78
N LEU A 216 5.94 -7.54 0.05
CA LEU A 216 6.73 -7.74 -1.17
C LEU A 216 8.21 -7.99 -0.90
N THR A 217 8.79 -7.30 0.09
CA THR A 217 10.24 -7.34 0.36
C THR A 217 10.63 -8.41 1.38
N ASP A 218 9.73 -8.75 2.32
CA ASP A 218 9.97 -9.73 3.39
C ASP A 218 8.82 -10.76 3.49
N PRO A 219 8.62 -11.61 2.46
CA PRO A 219 7.58 -12.63 2.48
C PRO A 219 7.85 -13.68 3.56
N ALA A 220 6.86 -13.88 4.46
CA ALA A 220 6.98 -14.77 5.61
C ALA A 220 7.27 -16.25 5.23
N ASN A 221 6.93 -16.67 4.04
CA ASN A 221 7.18 -18.03 3.54
C ASN A 221 7.05 -18.11 2.01
N HIS A 222 7.40 -19.27 1.47
CA HIS A 222 7.34 -19.54 0.03
C HIS A 222 5.94 -19.34 -0.59
N TYR A 223 4.86 -19.57 0.16
CA TYR A 223 3.52 -19.32 -0.35
C TYR A 223 3.29 -17.82 -0.62
N VAL A 224 3.67 -16.96 0.33
CA VAL A 224 3.54 -15.51 0.16
C VAL A 224 4.43 -15.03 -0.99
N SER A 225 5.69 -15.49 -1.04
CA SER A 225 6.62 -15.18 -2.15
C SER A 225 6.01 -15.50 -3.52
N ARG A 226 5.43 -16.69 -3.69
CA ARG A 226 4.75 -17.08 -4.95
C ARG A 226 3.45 -16.31 -5.19
N PHE A 227 2.73 -15.95 -4.14
CA PHE A 227 1.49 -15.19 -4.25
C PHE A 227 1.73 -13.77 -4.74
N THR A 228 2.91 -13.20 -4.43
CA THR A 228 3.35 -11.84 -4.82
C THR A 228 4.21 -11.81 -6.09
N GLU A 229 4.51 -12.94 -6.71
CA GLU A 229 5.48 -13.07 -7.81
C GLU A 229 5.13 -12.22 -9.05
N ASN A 230 3.83 -12.06 -9.33
CA ASN A 230 3.36 -11.34 -10.53
C ASN A 230 3.02 -9.86 -10.27
N VAL A 231 3.29 -9.35 -9.08
CA VAL A 231 3.03 -7.94 -8.75
C VAL A 231 4.10 -7.05 -9.36
N ASP A 232 3.67 -5.90 -9.91
CA ASP A 232 4.59 -4.86 -10.35
C ASP A 232 5.22 -4.16 -9.12
N ARG A 233 6.34 -4.74 -8.67
CA ARG A 233 7.09 -4.28 -7.49
C ARG A 233 7.67 -2.88 -7.68
N GLY A 234 7.92 -2.49 -8.93
CA GLY A 234 8.55 -1.21 -9.28
C GLY A 234 7.78 0.01 -8.80
N ARG A 235 6.46 -0.11 -8.68
CA ARG A 235 5.57 0.99 -8.22
C ARG A 235 5.44 1.12 -6.72
N ILE A 236 5.93 0.15 -5.98
CA ILE A 236 5.67 0.03 -4.54
C ILE A 236 6.96 0.08 -3.74
N VAL A 237 7.97 -0.65 -4.22
CA VAL A 237 9.28 -0.69 -3.57
C VAL A 237 9.97 0.66 -3.73
N THR A 238 10.41 1.23 -2.63
CA THR A 238 11.02 2.55 -2.56
C THR A 238 12.56 2.47 -2.46
N ALA A 239 13.23 3.60 -2.68
CA ALA A 239 14.68 3.70 -2.53
C ALA A 239 15.15 3.30 -1.13
N SER A 240 14.37 3.64 -0.09
CA SER A 240 14.70 3.33 1.30
C SER A 240 14.78 1.83 1.59
N SER A 241 13.97 1.00 0.90
CA SER A 241 13.90 -0.45 1.11
C SER A 241 15.08 -1.20 0.49
N ILE A 242 15.65 -0.65 -0.61
CA ILE A 242 16.68 -1.33 -1.39
C ILE A 242 18.05 -0.67 -1.30
N MET A 243 18.17 0.47 -0.59
CA MET A 243 19.42 1.21 -0.46
C MET A 243 20.39 0.56 0.53
N ILE A 244 21.66 0.76 0.28
CA ILE A 244 22.74 0.51 1.24
C ILE A 244 22.76 1.66 2.23
N THR A 245 22.34 1.44 3.48
CA THR A 245 22.11 2.47 4.51
C THR A 245 23.37 3.11 5.08
N GLN A 246 24.52 2.46 4.99
CA GLN A 246 25.80 2.96 5.48
C GLN A 246 26.87 2.97 4.38
N PRO A 247 26.70 3.81 3.35
CA PRO A 247 27.65 3.85 2.25
C PRO A 247 29.01 4.45 2.70
N VAL A 248 30.07 4.02 2.01
CA VAL A 248 31.38 4.66 2.15
C VAL A 248 31.32 6.03 1.52
N VAL A 249 31.73 7.06 2.25
CA VAL A 249 31.66 8.46 1.82
C VAL A 249 33.03 9.16 1.93
N ALA A 250 33.22 10.16 1.11
CA ALA A 250 34.32 11.15 1.28
C ALA A 250 33.76 12.35 2.09
N ARG A 251 34.45 12.75 3.16
CA ARG A 251 34.10 13.93 3.98
C ARG A 251 34.92 15.11 3.57
N ILE A 252 34.31 16.15 2.99
CA ILE A 252 34.95 17.22 2.28
C ILE A 252 36.07 17.96 3.07
N ARG A 253 35.89 18.15 4.37
CA ARG A 253 36.85 18.85 5.22
C ARG A 253 37.75 17.95 6.06
N LYS A 254 37.53 16.64 5.99
CA LYS A 254 38.19 15.65 6.85
C LYS A 254 39.12 14.72 6.07
N ASP A 255 38.68 14.32 4.87
CA ASP A 255 39.40 13.37 4.05
C ASP A 255 40.26 14.13 3.00
N GLY A 256 41.50 13.74 2.87
CA GLY A 256 42.35 14.14 1.75
C GLY A 256 42.36 13.08 0.65
N PRO A 257 43.02 13.36 -0.51
CA PRO A 257 43.09 12.44 -1.66
C PRO A 257 43.57 11.04 -1.29
N GLU A 258 44.57 10.89 -0.43
CA GLU A 258 45.10 9.58 -0.02
C GLU A 258 44.06 8.76 0.77
N THR A 259 43.31 9.42 1.67
CA THR A 259 42.24 8.74 2.43
C THR A 259 41.14 8.28 1.51
N VAL A 260 40.72 9.11 0.55
CA VAL A 260 39.67 8.77 -0.42
C VAL A 260 40.12 7.63 -1.32
N LEU A 261 41.36 7.66 -1.83
CA LEU A 261 41.92 6.57 -2.66
C LEU A 261 42.00 5.25 -1.91
N ARG A 262 42.39 5.29 -0.62
CA ARG A 262 42.37 4.09 0.23
C ARG A 262 40.97 3.53 0.38
N LYS A 263 39.95 4.36 0.68
CA LYS A 263 38.55 3.94 0.78
C LYS A 263 38.05 3.33 -0.53
N MET A 264 38.34 3.95 -1.67
CA MET A 264 37.99 3.44 -2.98
C MET A 264 38.63 2.07 -3.25
N LYS A 265 39.93 1.93 -2.96
CA LYS A 265 40.66 0.66 -3.15
C LYS A 265 40.11 -0.46 -2.26
N GLU A 266 39.91 -0.20 -0.96
CA GLU A 266 39.44 -1.19 0.02
C GLU A 266 38.05 -1.77 -0.33
N LYS A 267 37.23 -0.97 -0.99
CA LYS A 267 35.84 -1.34 -1.34
C LYS A 267 35.62 -1.54 -2.84
N ASN A 268 36.66 -1.49 -3.64
CA ASN A 268 36.62 -1.60 -5.11
C ASN A 268 35.63 -0.59 -5.75
N LEU A 269 35.71 0.69 -5.32
CA LEU A 269 34.79 1.75 -5.75
C LEU A 269 35.55 2.74 -6.68
N TYR A 270 34.87 3.21 -7.72
CA TYR A 270 35.41 4.19 -8.68
C TYR A 270 34.80 5.58 -8.50
N VAL A 271 33.71 5.66 -7.74
CA VAL A 271 32.99 6.88 -7.39
C VAL A 271 32.68 6.84 -5.90
N LEU A 272 32.83 7.96 -5.19
CA LEU A 272 32.35 8.10 -3.80
C LEU A 272 31.46 9.33 -3.67
N PRO A 273 30.34 9.22 -2.98
CA PRO A 273 29.54 10.38 -2.57
C PRO A 273 30.35 11.23 -1.58
N VAL A 274 30.20 12.54 -1.71
CA VAL A 274 30.83 13.53 -0.86
C VAL A 274 29.81 14.15 0.07
N VAL A 275 30.14 14.17 1.35
CA VAL A 275 29.29 14.79 2.38
C VAL A 275 30.09 15.77 3.24
N ASP A 276 29.37 16.69 3.87
CA ASP A 276 29.93 17.55 4.91
C ASP A 276 29.87 16.92 6.31
N GLY A 277 30.14 17.72 7.36
CA GLY A 277 30.08 17.28 8.77
C GLY A 277 28.68 16.88 9.25
N ASN A 278 27.64 17.40 8.62
CA ASN A 278 26.22 17.14 8.95
C ASN A 278 25.59 16.10 8.01
N ARG A 279 26.39 15.36 7.23
CA ARG A 279 25.96 14.41 6.20
C ARG A 279 25.21 15.05 5.03
N GLN A 280 25.25 16.36 4.83
CA GLN A 280 24.70 17.02 3.65
C GLN A 280 25.38 16.46 2.40
N PHE A 281 24.60 16.03 1.42
CA PHE A 281 25.12 15.53 0.15
C PHE A 281 25.60 16.69 -0.71
N LEU A 282 26.87 16.66 -1.11
CA LEU A 282 27.53 17.74 -1.85
C LEU A 282 27.81 17.36 -3.31
N GLY A 283 27.66 16.09 -3.66
CA GLY A 283 28.00 15.56 -4.98
C GLY A 283 28.89 14.32 -4.90
N GLU A 284 29.65 14.04 -5.93
CA GLU A 284 30.50 12.86 -6.05
C GLU A 284 31.94 13.22 -6.46
N VAL A 285 32.91 12.36 -6.10
CA VAL A 285 34.28 12.38 -6.62
C VAL A 285 34.61 11.08 -7.33
N ARG A 286 35.31 11.16 -8.46
CA ARG A 286 35.73 10.00 -9.25
C ARG A 286 37.18 9.65 -8.98
N LEU A 287 37.53 8.37 -9.07
CA LEU A 287 38.87 7.85 -8.89
C LEU A 287 39.91 8.60 -9.73
N LYS A 288 39.59 8.84 -11.03
CA LYS A 288 40.52 9.55 -11.95
C LYS A 288 40.83 10.98 -11.49
N ASP A 289 39.80 11.69 -10.97
CA ASP A 289 39.94 13.09 -10.56
C ASP A 289 40.71 13.19 -9.23
N VAL A 290 40.48 12.24 -8.31
CA VAL A 290 41.23 12.13 -7.04
C VAL A 290 42.70 11.78 -7.31
N LEU A 291 42.98 10.89 -8.28
CA LEU A 291 44.36 10.58 -8.70
C LEU A 291 45.06 11.79 -9.30
N ALA A 292 44.40 12.59 -10.15
CA ALA A 292 44.92 13.81 -10.72
C ALA A 292 45.20 14.86 -9.63
N LEU A 293 44.26 15.03 -8.67
CA LEU A 293 44.42 15.95 -7.54
C LEU A 293 45.66 15.61 -6.70
N ARG A 294 45.82 14.30 -6.38
CA ARG A 294 47.01 13.81 -5.67
C ARG A 294 48.32 14.13 -6.40
N LYS A 295 48.37 13.86 -7.74
CA LYS A 295 49.52 14.14 -8.56
C LYS A 295 49.89 15.63 -8.59
N ALA A 296 48.89 16.51 -8.53
CA ALA A 296 49.06 17.95 -8.46
C ALA A 296 49.51 18.47 -7.09
N GLY A 297 49.65 17.60 -6.07
CA GLY A 297 50.01 17.99 -4.71
C GLY A 297 48.90 18.79 -3.99
N ASN A 298 47.68 18.81 -4.53
CA ASN A 298 46.55 19.50 -3.93
C ASN A 298 45.78 18.56 -3.00
N HIS A 299 45.42 19.06 -1.84
CA HIS A 299 44.70 18.29 -0.81
C HIS A 299 43.19 18.65 -0.68
N ASP A 300 42.75 19.68 -1.41
CA ASP A 300 41.36 20.16 -1.33
C ASP A 300 40.45 19.42 -2.32
N LEU A 301 39.63 18.51 -1.78
CA LEU A 301 38.67 17.76 -2.56
C LEU A 301 37.59 18.65 -3.18
N SER A 302 37.32 19.84 -2.64
CA SER A 302 36.22 20.71 -3.10
C SER A 302 36.34 21.10 -4.57
N SER A 303 37.56 21.15 -5.08
CA SER A 303 37.85 21.50 -6.47
C SER A 303 37.47 20.43 -7.50
N ILE A 304 37.25 19.19 -7.06
CA ILE A 304 36.93 18.05 -7.92
C ILE A 304 35.55 17.44 -7.65
N VAL A 305 34.78 18.03 -6.73
CA VAL A 305 33.39 17.56 -6.43
C VAL A 305 32.51 17.91 -7.61
N MET A 306 31.91 16.90 -8.18
CA MET A 306 30.84 17.03 -9.17
C MET A 306 29.50 17.26 -8.43
N LYS A 307 28.95 18.45 -8.59
CA LYS A 307 27.73 18.89 -7.90
C LYS A 307 26.45 18.47 -8.63
N GLU A 308 26.52 18.38 -9.94
CA GLU A 308 25.39 17.95 -10.79
C GLU A 308 25.37 16.42 -10.90
N VAL A 309 24.83 15.79 -9.87
CA VAL A 309 24.65 14.34 -9.78
C VAL A 309 23.19 14.06 -9.48
N PRO A 310 22.53 13.17 -10.24
CA PRO A 310 21.17 12.79 -9.94
C PRO A 310 21.10 12.15 -8.53
N SER A 311 20.10 12.51 -7.78
CA SER A 311 19.80 11.93 -6.46
C SER A 311 18.30 11.80 -6.31
N VAL A 312 17.85 10.90 -5.45
CA VAL A 312 16.43 10.64 -5.21
C VAL A 312 16.12 10.72 -3.71
N LEU A 313 14.85 10.93 -3.40
CA LEU A 313 14.35 10.87 -2.03
C LEU A 313 14.18 9.42 -1.57
N GLU A 314 14.14 9.21 -0.25
CA GLU A 314 13.94 7.89 0.37
C GLU A 314 12.66 7.20 -0.09
N ASN A 315 11.58 7.97 -0.36
CA ASN A 315 10.27 7.50 -0.80
C ASN A 315 10.11 7.40 -2.33
N THR A 316 11.17 7.66 -3.12
CA THR A 316 11.13 7.51 -4.58
C THR A 316 10.98 6.04 -4.95
N THR A 317 10.01 5.70 -5.81
CA THR A 317 9.76 4.32 -6.25
C THR A 317 10.84 3.82 -7.21
N VAL A 318 10.97 2.51 -7.32
CA VAL A 318 11.89 1.88 -8.28
C VAL A 318 11.54 2.28 -9.72
N GLU A 319 10.24 2.35 -10.06
CA GLU A 319 9.76 2.80 -11.38
C GLU A 319 10.23 4.22 -11.69
N ASP A 320 10.14 5.14 -10.73
CA ASP A 320 10.58 6.53 -10.90
C ASP A 320 12.11 6.69 -10.99
N MET A 321 12.87 5.70 -10.53
CA MET A 321 14.33 5.67 -10.68
C MET A 321 14.79 5.18 -12.07
N LEU A 322 13.97 4.46 -12.82
CA LEU A 322 14.33 3.89 -14.13
C LEU A 322 14.84 4.92 -15.14
N PRO A 323 14.23 6.11 -15.30
CA PRO A 323 14.71 7.12 -16.23
C PRO A 323 16.13 7.61 -15.91
N LEU A 324 16.58 7.48 -14.65
CA LEU A 324 17.88 7.92 -14.18
C LEU A 324 19.00 6.88 -14.42
N LEU A 325 18.65 5.62 -14.75
CA LEU A 325 19.62 4.54 -14.96
C LEU A 325 20.78 4.91 -15.92
N PRO A 326 20.56 5.59 -17.05
CA PRO A 326 21.67 5.97 -17.96
C PRO A 326 22.66 6.96 -17.35
N GLU A 327 22.23 7.69 -16.31
CA GLU A 327 23.04 8.71 -15.64
C GLU A 327 23.79 8.14 -14.42
N ILE A 328 23.38 6.95 -13.94
CA ILE A 328 24.01 6.28 -12.80
C ILE A 328 25.37 5.73 -13.21
N ARG A 329 26.40 6.16 -12.49
CA ARG A 329 27.78 5.72 -12.77
C ARG A 329 28.17 4.48 -12.00
N GLN A 330 27.78 4.39 -10.74
CA GLN A 330 28.04 3.25 -9.87
C GLN A 330 26.82 2.96 -8.97
N ALA A 331 26.27 4.00 -8.34
CA ALA A 331 25.07 3.90 -7.52
C ALA A 331 24.37 5.27 -7.48
N LEU A 332 23.06 5.27 -7.27
CA LEU A 332 22.24 6.46 -7.16
C LEU A 332 22.18 6.93 -5.70
N PRO A 333 22.60 8.16 -5.38
CA PRO A 333 22.49 8.71 -4.05
C PRO A 333 21.03 8.87 -3.62
N VAL A 334 20.72 8.41 -2.41
CA VAL A 334 19.42 8.58 -1.76
C VAL A 334 19.58 9.61 -0.65
N VAL A 335 18.74 10.63 -0.67
CA VAL A 335 18.77 11.72 0.32
C VAL A 335 17.41 11.83 1.02
N ASN A 336 17.43 12.36 2.25
CA ASN A 336 16.21 12.75 2.95
C ASN A 336 15.76 14.16 2.52
N GLU A 337 14.60 14.62 3.04
CA GLU A 337 14.07 15.96 2.76
C GLU A 337 15.00 17.11 3.14
N ALA A 338 15.92 16.89 4.09
CA ALA A 338 16.96 17.83 4.48
C ALA A 338 18.22 17.74 3.60
N ASN A 339 18.19 17.02 2.46
CA ASN A 339 19.33 16.76 1.57
C ASN A 339 20.52 16.08 2.26
N GLN A 340 20.28 15.29 3.31
CA GLN A 340 21.32 14.48 3.95
C GLN A 340 21.36 13.10 3.28
N LEU A 341 22.58 12.59 3.03
CA LEU A 341 22.76 11.27 2.42
C LEU A 341 22.26 10.17 3.35
N ALA A 342 21.18 9.52 2.97
CA ALA A 342 20.57 8.37 3.65
C ALA A 342 21.24 7.05 3.22
N GLY A 343 21.45 6.87 1.90
CA GLY A 343 21.99 5.64 1.36
C GLY A 343 22.42 5.75 -0.10
N LEU A 344 22.69 4.60 -0.71
CA LEU A 344 22.98 4.43 -2.12
C LEU A 344 22.16 3.27 -2.70
N VAL A 345 21.55 3.45 -3.85
CA VAL A 345 20.87 2.39 -4.61
C VAL A 345 21.73 1.99 -5.79
N SER A 346 22.06 0.70 -5.90
CA SER A 346 22.79 0.17 -7.04
C SER A 346 21.86 -0.11 -8.24
N THR A 347 22.39 -0.07 -9.46
CA THR A 347 21.68 -0.50 -10.66
C THR A 347 21.18 -1.95 -10.54
N SER A 348 22.01 -2.84 -9.94
CA SER A 348 21.63 -4.22 -9.70
C SER A 348 20.40 -4.34 -8.78
N SER A 349 20.32 -3.54 -7.71
CA SER A 349 19.15 -3.55 -6.81
C SER A 349 17.88 -3.15 -7.55
N ILE A 350 17.93 -2.13 -8.43
CA ILE A 350 16.81 -1.70 -9.26
C ILE A 350 16.36 -2.84 -10.19
N ILE A 351 17.30 -3.49 -10.86
CA ILE A 351 17.01 -4.58 -11.81
C ILE A 351 16.43 -5.80 -11.09
N ILE A 352 16.95 -6.15 -9.91
CA ILE A 352 16.44 -7.24 -9.07
C ILE A 352 14.95 -7.02 -8.77
N GLU A 353 14.60 -5.83 -8.30
CA GLU A 353 13.21 -5.51 -7.95
C GLU A 353 12.27 -5.50 -9.18
N MET A 354 12.76 -5.03 -10.33
CA MET A 354 11.98 -5.01 -11.57
C MET A 354 11.75 -6.41 -12.16
N THR A 355 12.72 -7.30 -12.01
CA THR A 355 12.67 -8.64 -12.65
C THR A 355 12.21 -9.75 -11.73
N GLY A 356 12.19 -9.51 -10.41
CA GLY A 356 11.93 -10.55 -9.40
C GLY A 356 13.01 -11.65 -9.35
N LYS A 357 14.13 -11.46 -10.07
CA LYS A 357 15.26 -12.40 -10.10
C LYS A 357 16.17 -12.16 -8.91
N ASP A 358 16.77 -13.20 -8.40
CA ASP A 358 17.74 -13.02 -7.33
C ASP A 358 19.09 -12.49 -7.83
N LYS A 359 19.93 -12.07 -6.88
CA LYS A 359 21.18 -11.38 -7.19
C LYS A 359 22.16 -12.26 -8.00
N GLU A 360 22.18 -13.55 -7.75
CA GLU A 360 23.08 -14.49 -8.43
C GLU A 360 22.72 -14.65 -9.91
N GLU A 361 21.40 -14.69 -10.24
CA GLU A 361 20.93 -14.71 -11.62
C GLU A 361 21.28 -13.42 -12.37
N ILE A 362 21.14 -12.25 -11.72
CA ILE A 362 21.44 -10.94 -12.32
C ILE A 362 22.95 -10.80 -12.54
N ASP A 363 23.78 -11.17 -11.56
CA ASP A 363 25.23 -11.10 -11.69
C ASP A 363 25.73 -12.01 -12.83
N GLN A 364 25.10 -13.17 -13.03
CA GLN A 364 25.39 -14.07 -14.16
C GLN A 364 24.99 -13.47 -15.52
N ILE A 365 23.83 -12.83 -15.61
CA ILE A 365 23.37 -12.14 -16.83
C ILE A 365 24.30 -10.99 -17.19
N VAL A 366 24.71 -10.18 -16.21
CA VAL A 366 25.63 -9.04 -16.40
C VAL A 366 27.01 -9.56 -16.82
N GLN A 367 27.50 -10.62 -16.22
CA GLN A 367 28.79 -11.20 -16.56
C GLN A 367 28.80 -11.77 -17.99
N ASN A 368 27.74 -12.49 -18.38
CA ASN A 368 27.59 -12.99 -19.75
C ASN A 368 27.44 -11.87 -20.81
N ALA A 369 26.87 -10.72 -20.44
CA ALA A 369 26.75 -9.56 -21.34
C ALA A 369 28.05 -8.76 -21.52
N ILE A 370 29.02 -8.90 -20.59
CA ILE A 370 30.34 -8.28 -20.68
C ILE A 370 31.32 -9.14 -21.51
N GLU A 371 31.07 -10.43 -21.62
CA GLU A 371 31.88 -11.38 -22.42
C GLU A 371 31.49 -11.42 -23.90
N LEU A 372 30.43 -10.73 -24.33
CA LEU A 372 30.00 -10.52 -25.71
C LEU A 372 30.47 -9.16 -26.26
#